data_e67f7cc8a8c7d1abd71d37af10845f82
#
_entry.id   e67f7cc8a8c7d1abd71d37af10845f82
#
_cell.length_a   1.000
_cell.length_b   1.000
_cell.length_c   1.000
_cell.angle_alpha   90.00
_cell.angle_beta   90.00
_cell.angle_gamma   90.00
#
_symmetry.space_group_name_H-M   'P 1'
#
loop_
_entity.id
_entity.type
_entity.pdbx_description
1 polymer ?
#
loop_
_entity_poly.entity_id
_entity_poly.type
_entity_poly.pdbx_seq_one_letter_code
_entity_poly.pdbx_strand_id
1 'polypeptide(L)'
;METNQNISAMPRIGDKAPSFKAVTTQGDINFPEDYAGKWKILFSHPADFTPVCTSEFMTFANRQAEFEALNCQLVGLSVDGLYSHIAWLRTIKEKINYKGMKNVEVTFPLIEDITMNVANMYGMMQPGESTTKAVRAVFFIDPNDIIRTII
;
A
#
# COMPACT_ATOMS: atom_id res chain seq x y z
N MET A 1 -27.14 -22.13 -1.14
CA MET A 1 -26.67 -21.76 -1.16
C MET A 1 -25.93 -21.00 -0.98
N GLU A 2 -25.49 -20.54 -1.01
CA GLU A 2 -24.87 -19.89 -1.08
C GLU A 2 -24.31 -19.16 -0.79
N THR A 3 -23.97 -18.85 -0.72
CA THR A 3 -23.30 -18.29 -0.53
C THR A 3 -22.73 -17.37 -0.32
N ASN A 4 -22.71 -16.97 -0.04
CA ASN A 4 -22.14 -16.09 0.10
C ASN A 4 -20.94 -15.79 0.31
N GLN A 5 -20.59 -15.87 -0.18
CA GLN A 5 -19.40 -15.72 -0.09
C GLN A 5 -18.61 -14.64 -0.37
N ASN A 6 -18.99 -13.73 -0.63
CA ASN A 6 -18.34 -12.48 -0.89
C ASN A 6 -17.78 -11.80 0.31
N ILE A 7 -17.75 -12.49 1.43
CA ILE A 7 -17.05 -12.01 2.59
C ILE A 7 -15.63 -12.48 2.46
N SER A 8 -14.74 -11.58 2.02
CA SER A 8 -13.33 -11.87 2.04
C SER A 8 -12.88 -11.89 3.48
N ALA A 9 -12.57 -13.05 3.99
CA ALA A 9 -11.88 -13.14 5.23
C ALA A 9 -10.51 -12.47 5.05
N MET A 10 -10.05 -11.75 6.07
CA MET A 10 -8.70 -11.20 6.08
C MET A 10 -7.70 -12.36 5.92
N PRO A 11 -6.71 -12.26 5.04
CA PRO A 11 -5.68 -13.29 4.96
C PRO A 11 -4.93 -13.39 6.28
N ARG A 12 -4.43 -14.57 6.57
CA ARG A 12 -3.77 -14.87 7.84
C ARG A 12 -2.27 -14.96 7.67
N ILE A 13 -1.56 -14.80 8.77
CA ILE A 13 -0.13 -15.10 8.81
C ILE A 13 0.05 -16.56 8.43
N GLY A 14 0.94 -16.83 7.49
CA GLY A 14 1.20 -18.15 6.95
C GLY A 14 0.50 -18.42 5.63
N ASP A 15 -0.50 -17.62 5.27
CA ASP A 15 -1.18 -17.75 3.99
C ASP A 15 -0.33 -17.16 2.86
N LYS A 16 -0.57 -17.63 1.66
CA LYS A 16 -0.07 -16.97 0.47
C LYS A 16 -0.75 -15.61 0.31
N ALA A 17 0.05 -14.59 -0.02
CA ALA A 17 -0.50 -13.27 -0.28
C ALA A 17 -1.43 -13.34 -1.50
N PRO A 18 -2.68 -12.86 -1.39
CA PRO A 18 -3.59 -12.85 -2.53
C PRO A 18 -3.02 -12.06 -3.70
N SER A 19 -3.11 -12.63 -4.90
CA SER A 19 -2.61 -12.01 -6.13
C SER A 19 -3.63 -11.04 -6.70
N PHE A 20 -3.13 -9.94 -7.26
CA PHE A 20 -4.00 -8.97 -7.93
C PHE A 20 -3.22 -8.16 -8.97
N LYS A 21 -3.95 -7.53 -9.87
CA LYS A 21 -3.42 -6.53 -10.80
C LYS A 21 -3.90 -5.17 -10.35
N ALA A 22 -3.05 -4.16 -10.49
CA ALA A 22 -3.42 -2.81 -10.07
C ALA A 22 -2.71 -1.75 -10.89
N VAL A 23 -3.35 -0.59 -11.00
CA VAL A 23 -2.76 0.61 -11.55
C VAL A 23 -2.05 1.34 -10.42
N THR A 24 -0.84 1.81 -10.67
CA THR A 24 -0.06 2.54 -9.68
C THR A 24 0.55 3.80 -10.25
N THR A 25 1.14 4.60 -9.39
CA THR A 25 1.91 5.79 -9.79
C THR A 25 3.17 5.43 -10.58
N GLN A 26 3.57 4.17 -10.61
CA GLN A 26 4.74 3.68 -11.35
C GLN A 26 4.34 2.74 -12.48
N GLY A 27 3.08 2.78 -12.94
CA GLY A 27 2.55 1.91 -13.97
C GLY A 27 1.78 0.74 -13.38
N ASP A 28 1.33 -0.16 -14.26
CA ASP A 28 0.55 -1.32 -13.84
C ASP A 28 1.46 -2.38 -13.21
N ILE A 29 0.96 -3.03 -12.18
CA ILE A 29 1.70 -4.10 -11.51
C ILE A 29 0.84 -5.35 -11.36
N ASN A 30 1.53 -6.50 -11.28
CA ASN A 30 0.95 -7.77 -10.84
C ASN A 30 1.59 -8.08 -9.49
N PHE A 31 0.79 -8.05 -8.43
CA PHE A 31 1.30 -8.25 -7.08
C PHE A 31 0.83 -9.62 -6.56
N PRO A 32 1.67 -10.40 -5.90
CA PRO A 32 3.06 -10.10 -5.55
C PRO A 32 4.08 -10.52 -6.62
N GLU A 33 3.63 -11.05 -7.75
CA GLU A 33 4.49 -11.72 -8.74
C GLU A 33 5.62 -10.84 -9.28
N ASP A 34 5.36 -9.55 -9.50
CA ASP A 34 6.37 -8.63 -10.03
C ASP A 34 7.55 -8.44 -9.09
N TYR A 35 7.39 -8.80 -7.82
CA TYR A 35 8.41 -8.64 -6.79
C TYR A 35 8.86 -9.99 -6.22
N ALA A 36 8.75 -11.06 -7.02
CA ALA A 36 9.14 -12.40 -6.60
C ALA A 36 10.60 -12.41 -6.13
N GLY A 37 10.86 -13.13 -5.06
CA GLY A 37 12.21 -13.23 -4.48
C GLY A 37 12.58 -12.08 -3.55
N LYS A 38 11.73 -11.07 -3.43
CA LYS A 38 11.94 -9.95 -2.50
C LYS A 38 10.95 -10.01 -1.36
N TRP A 39 11.34 -9.45 -0.23
CA TRP A 39 10.36 -9.09 0.79
C TRP A 39 9.47 -7.98 0.25
N LYS A 40 8.20 -8.01 0.58
CA LYS A 40 7.24 -7.00 0.15
C LYS A 40 6.52 -6.46 1.38
N ILE A 41 6.43 -5.14 1.47
CA ILE A 41 5.62 -4.49 2.51
C ILE A 41 4.49 -3.77 1.78
N LEU A 42 3.27 -4.31 1.94
CA LEU A 42 2.06 -3.68 1.42
C LEU A 42 1.40 -2.92 2.54
N PHE A 43 1.29 -1.61 2.40
CA PHE A 43 0.71 -0.79 3.46
C PHE A 43 -0.37 0.14 2.90
N SER A 44 -1.44 0.27 3.64
CA SER A 44 -2.56 1.12 3.27
C SER A 44 -2.58 2.39 4.09
N HIS A 45 -3.14 3.45 3.51
CA HIS A 45 -3.44 4.68 4.25
C HIS A 45 -4.87 5.12 3.93
N PRO A 46 -5.55 5.79 4.87
CA PRO A 46 -6.95 6.14 4.69
C PRO A 46 -7.21 7.14 3.58
N ALA A 47 -6.34 8.11 3.39
CA ALA A 47 -6.57 9.16 2.39
C ALA A 47 -5.28 9.91 2.09
N ASP A 48 -5.14 10.36 0.83
CA ASP A 48 -4.06 11.27 0.42
C ASP A 48 -4.22 12.62 1.12
N PHE A 49 -3.15 13.39 1.17
CA PHE A 49 -3.13 14.76 1.70
C PHE A 49 -3.40 14.89 3.20
N THR A 50 -3.49 13.79 3.94
CA THR A 50 -3.61 13.86 5.40
C THR A 50 -2.23 13.98 6.04
N PRO A 51 -2.11 14.70 7.18
CA PRO A 51 -0.79 14.93 7.78
C PRO A 51 -0.05 13.65 8.18
N VAL A 52 -0.74 12.69 8.80
CA VAL A 52 -0.11 11.45 9.25
C VAL A 52 0.35 10.62 8.06
N CYS A 53 -0.49 10.47 7.04
CA CYS A 53 -0.13 9.72 5.84
C CYS A 53 1.04 10.38 5.11
N THR A 54 1.05 11.71 5.03
CA THR A 54 2.13 12.45 4.40
C THR A 54 3.46 12.20 5.11
N SER A 55 3.49 12.29 6.44
CA SER A 55 4.72 12.08 7.20
C SER A 55 5.21 10.63 7.09
N GLU A 56 4.31 9.65 7.07
CA GLU A 56 4.67 8.26 6.87
C GLU A 56 5.31 8.04 5.50
N PHE A 57 4.69 8.55 4.45
CA PHE A 57 5.22 8.42 3.09
C PHE A 57 6.58 9.08 2.93
N MET A 58 6.75 10.26 3.49
CA MET A 58 8.05 10.93 3.46
C MET A 58 9.12 10.13 4.18
N THR A 59 8.79 9.55 5.32
CA THR A 59 9.73 8.74 6.09
C THR A 59 10.11 7.48 5.33
N PHE A 60 9.14 6.77 4.77
CA PHE A 60 9.43 5.57 3.98
C PHE A 60 10.27 5.91 2.75
N ALA A 61 9.91 6.96 2.03
CA ALA A 61 10.65 7.36 0.83
C ALA A 61 12.08 7.79 1.16
N ASN A 62 12.25 8.48 2.27
CA ASN A 62 13.56 8.94 2.70
C ASN A 62 14.48 7.77 3.12
N ARG A 63 13.88 6.66 3.54
CA ARG A 63 14.62 5.46 3.95
C ARG A 63 14.56 4.34 2.92
N GLN A 64 14.10 4.63 1.72
CA GLN A 64 13.90 3.61 0.68
C GLN A 64 15.18 2.82 0.38
N ALA A 65 16.33 3.48 0.37
CA ALA A 65 17.61 2.80 0.12
C ALA A 65 17.89 1.73 1.18
N GLU A 66 17.47 1.95 2.43
CA GLU A 66 17.64 0.96 3.49
C GLU A 66 16.76 -0.27 3.24
N PHE A 67 15.52 -0.06 2.78
CA PHE A 67 14.65 -1.18 2.41
C PHE A 67 15.21 -1.95 1.24
N GLU A 68 15.70 -1.26 0.22
CA GLU A 68 16.31 -1.89 -0.95
C GLU A 68 17.54 -2.72 -0.58
N ALA A 69 18.35 -2.21 0.36
CA ALA A 69 19.51 -2.94 0.85
C ALA A 69 19.11 -4.25 1.56
N LEU A 70 17.90 -4.32 2.09
CA LEU A 70 17.34 -5.52 2.71
C LEU A 70 16.55 -6.38 1.72
N ASN A 71 16.65 -6.09 0.45
CA ASN A 71 15.89 -6.77 -0.62
C ASN A 71 14.39 -6.69 -0.37
N CYS A 72 13.89 -5.50 -0.06
CA CYS A 72 12.51 -5.26 0.31
C CYS A 72 11.88 -4.20 -0.58
N GLN A 73 10.70 -4.51 -1.13
CA GLN A 73 9.90 -3.59 -1.94
C GLN A 73 8.76 -3.02 -1.12
N LEU A 74 8.65 -1.70 -1.12
CA LEU A 74 7.51 -0.99 -0.54
C LEU A 74 6.42 -0.81 -1.59
N VAL A 75 5.17 -1.05 -1.20
CA VAL A 75 4.00 -0.82 -2.05
C VAL A 75 2.91 -0.18 -1.19
N GLY A 76 2.54 1.04 -1.54
CA GLY A 76 1.48 1.76 -0.84
C GLY A 76 0.14 1.57 -1.52
N LEU A 77 -0.95 1.80 -0.79
CA LEU A 77 -2.31 1.66 -1.28
C LEU A 77 -3.27 2.60 -0.59
N SER A 78 -4.13 3.23 -1.37
CA SER A 78 -5.34 3.85 -0.82
C SER A 78 -6.45 3.83 -1.87
N VAL A 79 -7.67 4.15 -1.43
CA VAL A 79 -8.85 4.14 -2.30
C VAL A 79 -9.01 5.45 -3.09
N ASP A 80 -8.11 6.41 -2.92
CA ASP A 80 -8.11 7.62 -3.73
C ASP A 80 -7.67 7.32 -5.17
N GLY A 81 -8.07 8.17 -6.10
CA GLY A 81 -7.77 7.97 -7.52
C GLY A 81 -6.32 8.27 -7.88
N LEU A 82 -5.91 7.77 -9.05
CA LEU A 82 -4.54 7.91 -9.52
C LEU A 82 -4.09 9.37 -9.62
N TYR A 83 -4.96 10.25 -10.10
CA TYR A 83 -4.60 11.66 -10.23
C TYR A 83 -4.39 12.34 -8.87
N SER A 84 -5.19 11.94 -7.87
CA SER A 84 -4.97 12.39 -6.49
C SER A 84 -3.61 11.93 -5.99
N HIS A 85 -3.25 10.68 -6.21
CA HIS A 85 -1.95 10.13 -5.83
C HIS A 85 -0.80 10.92 -6.46
N ILE A 86 -0.88 11.15 -7.76
CA ILE A 86 0.16 11.88 -8.49
C ILE A 86 0.30 13.30 -7.95
N ALA A 87 -0.83 13.99 -7.74
CA ALA A 87 -0.83 15.35 -7.21
C ALA A 87 -0.26 15.40 -5.79
N TRP A 88 -0.61 14.43 -4.95
CA TRP A 88 -0.11 14.35 -3.59
C TRP A 88 1.41 14.12 -3.56
N LEU A 89 1.91 13.17 -4.35
CA LEU A 89 3.34 12.88 -4.39
C LEU A 89 4.13 14.07 -4.93
N ARG A 90 3.56 14.80 -5.88
CA ARG A 90 4.17 16.04 -6.38
C ARG A 90 4.21 17.11 -5.30
N THR A 91 3.15 17.27 -4.54
CA THR A 91 3.07 18.22 -3.43
C THR A 91 4.11 17.86 -2.36
N ILE A 92 4.27 16.59 -2.03
CA ILE A 92 5.29 16.11 -1.10
C ILE A 92 6.67 16.55 -1.57
N LYS A 93 6.97 16.33 -2.85
CA LYS A 93 8.28 16.66 -3.41
C LYS A 93 8.55 18.16 -3.43
N GLU A 94 7.56 18.96 -3.83
CA GLU A 94 7.77 20.37 -4.14
C GLU A 94 7.49 21.30 -2.98
N LYS A 95 6.61 20.94 -2.04
CA LYS A 95 6.08 21.89 -1.08
C LYS A 95 6.17 21.46 0.38
N ILE A 96 6.41 20.20 0.66
CA ILE A 96 6.40 19.72 2.04
C ILE A 96 7.81 19.64 2.59
N ASN A 97 7.97 20.20 3.81
CA ASN A 97 9.18 20.08 4.59
C ASN A 97 8.78 19.55 5.96
N TYR A 98 9.32 18.40 6.34
CA TYR A 98 8.95 17.74 7.60
C TYR A 98 10.21 17.18 8.26
N LYS A 99 10.51 17.66 9.46
CA LYS A 99 11.68 17.22 10.24
C LYS A 99 12.97 17.24 9.42
N GLY A 100 13.18 18.30 8.65
CA GLY A 100 14.37 18.45 7.81
C GLY A 100 14.31 17.71 6.48
N MET A 101 13.30 16.87 6.26
CA MET A 101 13.10 16.22 4.97
C MET A 101 12.40 17.17 4.01
N LYS A 102 12.99 17.38 2.86
CA LYS A 102 12.42 18.22 1.81
C LYS A 102 12.82 17.67 0.45
N ASN A 103 12.09 18.03 -0.59
CA ASN A 103 12.28 17.52 -1.94
C ASN A 103 12.25 15.99 -1.98
N VAL A 104 11.41 15.38 -1.14
CA VAL A 104 11.32 13.92 -1.04
C VAL A 104 10.58 13.36 -2.23
N GLU A 105 11.23 12.47 -2.97
CA GLU A 105 10.63 11.81 -4.10
C GLU A 105 10.22 10.40 -3.71
N VAL A 106 8.92 10.12 -3.82
CA VAL A 106 8.36 8.79 -3.56
C VAL A 106 8.46 7.99 -4.85
N THR A 107 9.36 7.00 -4.88
CA THR A 107 9.59 6.18 -6.08
C THR A 107 9.01 4.79 -5.97
N PHE A 108 8.55 4.36 -4.79
CA PHE A 108 7.80 3.10 -4.70
C PHE A 108 6.37 3.30 -5.22
N PRO A 109 5.74 2.23 -5.75
CA PRO A 109 4.40 2.36 -6.32
C PRO A 109 3.35 2.62 -5.26
N LEU A 110 2.40 3.51 -5.60
CA LEU A 110 1.22 3.78 -4.81
C LEU A 110 0.02 3.31 -5.62
N ILE A 111 -0.67 2.28 -5.13
CA ILE A 111 -1.79 1.64 -5.82
C ILE A 111 -3.03 2.52 -5.76
N GLU A 112 -3.68 2.68 -6.92
CA GLU A 112 -5.03 3.23 -7.01
C GLU A 112 -6.02 2.09 -6.75
N ASP A 113 -6.72 2.15 -5.63
CA ASP A 113 -7.72 1.13 -5.30
C ASP A 113 -9.12 1.75 -5.19
N ILE A 114 -9.49 2.53 -6.20
CA ILE A 114 -10.74 3.30 -6.20
C ILE A 114 -11.97 2.39 -6.10
N THR A 115 -11.88 1.17 -6.62
CA THR A 115 -12.96 0.18 -6.53
C THR A 115 -12.93 -0.62 -5.22
N MET A 116 -11.93 -0.39 -4.38
CA MET A 116 -11.72 -1.10 -3.12
C MET A 116 -11.47 -2.60 -3.29
N ASN A 117 -11.08 -3.02 -4.48
CA ASN A 117 -10.87 -4.44 -4.78
C ASN A 117 -9.75 -5.04 -3.91
N VAL A 118 -8.60 -4.39 -3.87
CA VAL A 118 -7.46 -4.87 -3.07
C VAL A 118 -7.76 -4.75 -1.58
N ALA A 119 -8.36 -3.63 -1.17
CA ALA A 119 -8.72 -3.41 0.23
C ALA A 119 -9.67 -4.51 0.73
N ASN A 120 -10.66 -4.90 -0.08
CA ASN A 120 -11.56 -5.98 0.28
C ASN A 120 -10.83 -7.33 0.30
N MET A 121 -10.00 -7.59 -0.69
CA MET A 121 -9.26 -8.85 -0.81
C MET A 121 -8.34 -9.10 0.38
N TYR A 122 -7.74 -8.02 0.91
CA TYR A 122 -6.82 -8.11 2.05
C TYR A 122 -7.50 -7.82 3.40
N GLY A 123 -8.83 -7.67 3.41
CA GLY A 123 -9.56 -7.44 4.65
C GLY A 123 -9.32 -6.08 5.29
N MET A 124 -8.99 -5.08 4.47
CA MET A 124 -8.69 -3.73 4.95
C MET A 124 -9.93 -2.86 5.12
N MET A 125 -11.11 -3.37 4.79
CA MET A 125 -12.37 -2.64 4.98
C MET A 125 -12.98 -3.07 6.30
N GLN A 126 -13.22 -2.13 7.21
CA GLN A 126 -13.71 -2.45 8.53
C GLN A 126 -15.23 -2.34 8.58
N PRO A 127 -15.93 -3.42 8.99
CA PRO A 127 -17.39 -3.36 9.12
C PRO A 127 -17.83 -2.31 10.13
N GLY A 128 -18.86 -1.56 9.78
CA GLY A 128 -19.41 -0.53 10.67
C GLY A 128 -18.68 0.81 10.66
N GLU A 129 -17.55 0.87 9.99
CA GLU A 129 -16.81 2.11 9.82
C GLU A 129 -17.13 2.74 8.46
N SER A 130 -16.36 3.76 8.07
CA SER A 130 -16.53 4.36 6.76
C SER A 130 -16.35 3.31 5.66
N THR A 131 -17.31 3.24 4.75
CA THR A 131 -17.25 2.30 3.62
C THR A 131 -16.43 2.86 2.45
N THR A 132 -15.91 4.07 2.59
CA THR A 132 -15.21 4.75 1.50
C THR A 132 -13.71 4.81 1.68
N LYS A 133 -13.18 4.29 2.79
CA LYS A 133 -11.76 4.34 3.08
C LYS A 133 -11.28 3.01 3.64
N ALA A 134 -10.08 2.63 3.23
CA ALA A 134 -9.41 1.47 3.80
C ALA A 134 -8.91 1.81 5.21
N VAL A 135 -8.85 0.81 6.08
CA VAL A 135 -8.19 0.97 7.37
C VAL A 135 -6.68 0.97 7.16
N ARG A 136 -5.96 1.56 8.09
CA ARG A 136 -4.50 1.53 8.07
C ARG A 136 -4.03 0.14 8.44
N ALA A 137 -3.30 -0.50 7.55
CA ALA A 137 -2.78 -1.85 7.76
C ALA A 137 -1.44 -2.03 7.06
N VAL A 138 -0.60 -2.90 7.60
CA VAL A 138 0.71 -3.21 7.03
C VAL A 138 0.87 -4.72 6.96
N PHE A 139 1.15 -5.23 5.76
CA PHE A 139 1.39 -6.65 5.52
C PHE A 139 2.84 -6.86 5.13
N PHE A 140 3.53 -7.71 5.90
CA PHE A 140 4.91 -8.11 5.58
C PHE A 140 4.85 -9.47 4.90
N ILE A 141 5.32 -9.53 3.67
CA ILE A 141 5.24 -10.72 2.81
C ILE A 141 6.65 -11.12 2.44
N ASP A 142 6.98 -12.40 2.65
CA ASP A 142 8.34 -12.90 2.45
C ASP A 142 8.66 -13.16 0.98
N PRO A 143 9.92 -13.52 0.64
CA PRO A 143 10.30 -13.79 -0.76
C PRO A 143 9.53 -14.92 -1.42
N ASN A 144 8.89 -15.81 -0.67
CA ASN A 144 8.06 -16.90 -1.19
C ASN A 144 6.58 -16.50 -1.24
N ASP A 145 6.27 -15.22 -1.06
CA ASP A 145 4.91 -14.67 -1.11
C ASP A 145 4.01 -15.14 0.04
N ILE A 146 4.63 -15.48 1.17
CA ILE A 146 3.90 -15.88 2.39
C ILE A 146 3.82 -14.69 3.33
N ILE A 147 2.62 -14.43 3.86
CA ILE A 147 2.40 -13.37 4.83
C ILE A 147 3.05 -13.79 6.16
N ARG A 148 3.92 -12.94 6.66
CA ARG A 148 4.66 -13.22 7.90
C ARG A 148 4.25 -12.36 9.07
N THR A 149 3.77 -11.16 8.81
CA THR A 149 3.34 -10.23 9.86
C THR A 149 2.23 -9.35 9.32
N ILE A 150 1.27 -9.02 10.17
CA ILE A 150 0.20 -8.08 9.88
C ILE A 150 0.12 -7.11 11.05
N ILE A 151 0.18 -5.82 10.76
CA ILE A 151 0.07 -4.77 11.78
C ILE A 151 -1.14 -3.90 11.50
#